data_93b720f050ebe9272fdfe48467c4d4f0
#
_entry.id   93b720f050ebe9272fdfe48467c4d4f0
#
_cell.length_a   1.000
_cell.length_b   1.000
_cell.length_c   1.000
_cell.angle_alpha   90.00
_cell.angle_beta   90.00
_cell.angle_gamma   90.00
#
_symmetry.space_group_name_H-M   'P 1'
#
loop_
_entity.id
_entity.type
_entity.pdbx_description
1 polymer ?
#
loop_
_entity_poly.entity_id
_entity_poly.type
_entity_poly.pdbx_seq_one_letter_code
_entity_poly.pdbx_strand_id
1 'polypeptide(L)' 'MDNVKFVIVNDSITGEEVEHAIIDRGNGEFTSMLKSTYDEMIAKQDEASTL' A
#
# COMPACT_ATOMS: atom_id res chain seq x y z
N MET A 1 -12.18 1.96 -10.93
CA MET A 1 -12.08 1.48 -9.54
C MET A 1 -10.67 1.05 -9.26
N ASP A 2 -10.18 1.43 -8.10
CA ASP A 2 -8.82 1.08 -7.73
C ASP A 2 -8.78 -0.32 -7.15
N ASN A 3 -7.82 -1.11 -7.61
CA ASN A 3 -7.57 -2.43 -7.06
C ASN A 3 -6.30 -2.37 -6.24
N VAL A 4 -6.31 -3.01 -5.08
CA VAL A 4 -5.17 -3.03 -4.19
C VAL A 4 -4.65 -4.45 -4.07
N LYS A 5 -3.36 -4.61 -4.26
CA LYS A 5 -2.66 -5.87 -4.10
C LYS A 5 -1.62 -5.75 -3.01
N PHE A 6 -1.39 -6.81 -2.29
CA PHE A 6 -0.31 -6.86 -1.32
C PHE A 6 0.73 -7.87 -1.80
N VAL A 7 1.98 -7.43 -1.85
CA VAL A 7 3.09 -8.28 -2.28
C VAL A 7 4.20 -8.21 -1.25
N ILE A 8 4.92 -9.29 -1.12
CA ILE A 8 6.05 -9.34 -0.20
C ILE A 8 7.32 -9.16 -1.01
N VAL A 9 8.11 -8.16 -0.63
CA VAL A 9 9.38 -7.86 -1.26
C VAL A 9 10.49 -8.22 -0.29
N ASN A 10 11.44 -9.01 -0.76
CA ASN A 10 12.57 -9.42 0.04
C ASN A 10 13.71 -8.43 -0.18
N ASP A 11 14.16 -7.79 0.90
CA ASP A 11 15.28 -6.87 0.85
C ASP A 11 16.57 -7.70 0.89
N SER A 12 17.29 -7.71 -0.22
CA SER A 12 18.52 -8.50 -0.33
C SER A 12 19.66 -7.95 0.53
N ILE A 13 19.56 -6.72 0.97
CA ILE A 13 20.61 -6.10 1.79
C ILE A 13 20.46 -6.51 3.24
N THR A 14 19.24 -6.45 3.78
CA THR A 14 18.99 -6.79 5.17
C THR A 14 18.46 -8.19 5.34
N GLY A 15 17.97 -8.81 4.28
CA GLY A 15 17.33 -10.12 4.33
C GLY A 15 15.93 -10.10 4.92
N GLU A 16 15.38 -8.95 5.13
CA GLU A 16 14.03 -8.82 5.70
C GLU A 16 12.97 -8.85 4.60
N GLU A 17 11.82 -9.38 4.96
CA GLU A 17 10.67 -9.35 4.08
C GLU A 17 9.78 -8.18 4.46
N VAL A 18 9.42 -7.37 3.46
CA VAL A 18 8.59 -6.19 3.67
C VAL A 18 7.37 -6.29 2.77
N GLU A 19 6.20 -6.09 3.34
CA GLU A 19 4.97 -6.12 2.58
C GLU A 19 4.69 -4.75 1.97
N HIS A 20 4.35 -4.75 0.69
CA HIS A 20 4.01 -3.54 -0.05
C HIS A 20 2.58 -3.61 -0.55
N ALA A 21 1.93 -2.47 -0.56
CA ALA A 21 0.61 -2.33 -1.17
C ALA A 21 0.78 -1.69 -2.55
N ILE A 22 0.21 -2.33 -3.56
CA ILE A 22 0.24 -1.82 -4.93
C ILE A 22 -1.18 -1.47 -5.32
N ILE A 23 -1.39 -0.22 -5.64
CA ILE A 23 -2.71 0.30 -6.02
C ILE A 23 -2.75 0.45 -7.54
N ASP A 24 -3.62 -0.30 -8.17
CA ASP A 24 -3.83 -0.24 -9.62
C ASP A 24 -5.02 0.67 -9.87
N ARG A 25 -4.80 1.77 -10.55
CA ARG A 25 -5.85 2.75 -10.81
C ARG A 25 -6.68 2.44 -12.04
N GLY A 26 -6.29 1.42 -12.78
CA GLY A 26 -7.07 0.96 -13.92
C GLY A 26 -6.83 1.70 -15.22
N ASN A 27 -5.99 2.72 -15.20
CA ASN A 27 -5.65 3.50 -16.40
C ASN A 27 -4.20 3.34 -16.82
N GLY A 28 -3.57 2.28 -16.36
CA GLY A 28 -2.15 2.04 -16.63
C GLY A 28 -1.23 2.64 -15.58
N GLU A 29 -1.78 3.26 -14.56
CA GLU A 29 -1.00 3.83 -13.48
C GLU A 29 -1.02 2.94 -12.26
N PHE A 30 0.12 2.87 -11.59
CA PHE A 30 0.28 2.09 -10.37
C PHE A 30 0.94 2.95 -9.31
N THR A 31 0.50 2.79 -8.08
CA THR A 31 1.15 3.40 -6.93
C THR A 31 1.57 2.29 -6.00
N SER A 32 2.83 2.29 -5.57
CA SER A 32 3.29 1.30 -4.60
C SER A 32 3.80 2.00 -3.35
N MET A 33 3.53 1.40 -2.21
CA MET A 33 3.94 1.96 -0.93
C MET A 33 4.09 0.83 0.07
N LEU A 34 4.73 1.12 1.20
CA LEU A 34 4.81 0.16 2.29
C LEU A 34 3.40 -0.10 2.83
N LYS A 35 3.15 -1.34 3.20
CA LYS A 35 1.85 -1.69 3.77
C LYS A 35 1.54 -0.86 5.02
N SER A 36 2.55 -0.61 5.85
CA SER A 36 2.36 0.21 7.03
C SER A 36 1.92 1.62 6.67
N THR A 37 2.50 2.20 5.62
CA THR A 37 2.11 3.50 5.11
C THR A 37 0.68 3.48 4.58
N TYR A 38 0.34 2.42 3.87
CA TYR A 38 -1.01 2.25 3.34
C TYR A 38 -2.02 2.16 4.47
N ASP A 39 -1.72 1.39 5.51
CA ASP A 39 -2.60 1.25 6.67
C ASP A 39 -2.81 2.59 7.37
N GLU A 40 -1.76 3.39 7.52
CA GLU A 40 -1.86 4.72 8.10
C GLU A 40 -2.75 5.62 7.28
N MET A 41 -2.61 5.53 5.96
CA MET A 41 -3.39 6.35 5.04
C MET A 41 -4.87 6.01 5.16
N ILE A 42 -5.18 4.72 5.21
CA ILE A 42 -6.55 4.25 5.36
C ILE A 42 -7.14 4.68 6.71
N ALA A 43 -6.36 4.56 7.77
CA ALA A 43 -6.80 4.97 9.10
C ALA A 43 -7.12 6.47 9.15
N LYS A 44 -6.32 7.28 8.49
CA LYS A 44 -6.57 8.71 8.42
C LYS A 44 -7.80 9.05 7.62
N GLN A 45 -8.01 8.32 6.52
CA GLN A 45 -9.21 8.50 5.71
C GLN A 45 -10.46 8.14 6.50
N ASP A 46 -10.38 7.08 7.28
CA ASP A 46 -11.50 6.64 8.08
C ASP A 46 -11.84 7.67 9.17
N GLU A 47 -10.82 8.25 9.79
CA GLU A 47 -11.02 9.32 10.76
C GLU A 47 -11.66 10.54 10.12
N ALA A 48 -11.22 10.91 8.94
CA ALA A 48 -11.77 12.05 8.23
C ALA A 48 -13.22 11.82 7.83
N SER A 49 -13.56 10.59 7.49
CA SER A 49 -14.93 10.28 7.06
C SER A 49 -15.91 10.15 8.21
N THR A 50 -15.44 10.01 9.44
CA THR A 50 -16.30 9.97 10.61
C THR A 50 -16.66 11.37 11.14
N LEU A 51 -16.04 12.38 10.61
CA LEU A 51 -16.35 13.75 10.97
C LEU A 51 -17.53 14.25 10.13
#